data_8df1b15a2a628b9ea4ebb65c4115d09b
#
_entry.id   8df1b15a2a628b9ea4ebb65c4115d09b
#
_cell.length_a   1.000
_cell.length_b   1.000
_cell.length_c   1.000
_cell.angle_alpha   90.00
_cell.angle_beta   90.00
_cell.angle_gamma   90.00
#
_symmetry.space_group_name_H-M   'P 1'
#
loop_
_entity.id
_entity.type
_entity.pdbx_description
1 polymer ?
#
loop_
_entity_poly.entity_id
_entity_poly.type
_entity_poly.pdbx_seq_one_letter_code
_entity_poly.pdbx_strand_id
1 'polypeptide(L)'
;MRVHYRTFIKGVADIERGVIALGGDWHMDANTVLFSDGSEQKNLWGFNIYLGKSGDEAIEYESIINIRPAQNNRGRVIEDERVRSQVRSLVAQFVPELGL
;
A
#
# COMPACT_ATOMS: atom_id res chain seq x y z
N MET A 1 26.19 -11.10 0.85
CA MET A 1 25.66 -10.63 0.89
C MET A 1 24.49 -10.39 0.89
N ARG A 2 23.81 -10.33 1.04
CA ARG A 2 22.81 -10.13 1.07
C ARG A 2 21.93 -9.17 1.24
N VAL A 3 21.80 -8.32 1.08
CA VAL A 3 21.01 -7.12 1.19
C VAL A 3 19.94 -6.98 0.17
N HIS A 4 20.00 -7.71 -0.83
CA HIS A 4 19.03 -7.69 -1.89
C HIS A 4 17.63 -8.03 -1.42
N TYR A 5 17.48 -8.59 -0.24
CA TYR A 5 16.16 -8.85 0.28
C TYR A 5 15.48 -7.58 0.77
N ARG A 6 16.19 -6.46 0.76
CA ARG A 6 15.59 -5.18 1.07
C ARG A 6 15.07 -4.45 -0.16
N THR A 7 14.67 -5.19 -1.17
CA THR A 7 14.21 -4.59 -2.40
C THR A 7 12.76 -4.16 -2.35
N PHE A 8 12.04 -4.43 -1.28
CA PHE A 8 10.65 -3.96 -1.23
C PHE A 8 10.37 -3.24 0.08
N ILE A 9 9.36 -2.35 0.01
CA ILE A 9 8.93 -1.51 1.13
C ILE A 9 7.44 -1.70 1.30
N LYS A 10 6.98 -1.90 2.53
CA LYS A 10 5.57 -1.98 2.84
C LYS A 10 4.99 -0.59 3.00
N GLY A 11 3.79 -0.40 2.50
CA GLY A 11 3.10 0.88 2.60
C GLY A 11 1.61 0.71 2.83
N VAL A 12 0.99 1.78 3.30
CA VAL A 12 -0.46 1.84 3.49
C VAL A 12 -0.94 3.17 2.95
N ALA A 13 -2.02 3.14 2.19
CA ALA A 13 -2.62 4.33 1.60
C ALA A 13 -3.97 4.59 2.25
N ASP A 14 -4.24 5.87 2.54
CA ASP A 14 -5.58 6.33 2.90
C ASP A 14 -6.17 6.94 1.64
N ILE A 15 -7.10 6.23 1.02
CA ILE A 15 -7.64 6.67 -0.27
C ILE A 15 -8.61 7.83 -0.14
N GLU A 16 -9.10 8.10 1.05
CA GLU A 16 -10.00 9.23 1.28
C GLU A 16 -9.20 10.51 1.51
N ARG A 17 -8.16 10.44 2.34
CA ARG A 17 -7.34 11.62 2.67
C ARG A 17 -6.27 11.90 1.63
N GLY A 18 -5.97 10.93 0.78
CA GLY A 18 -4.95 11.10 -0.25
C GLY A 18 -3.53 11.14 0.30
N VAL A 19 -3.25 10.31 1.31
CA VAL A 19 -1.92 10.24 1.92
C VAL A 19 -1.46 8.80 2.00
N ILE A 20 -0.15 8.61 2.12
CA ILE A 20 0.42 7.28 2.31
C ILE A 20 1.44 7.30 3.43
N ALA A 21 1.68 6.12 4.01
CA ALA A 21 2.76 5.91 4.95
C ALA A 21 3.60 4.75 4.44
N LEU A 22 4.91 4.90 4.48
CA LEU A 22 5.84 3.90 3.96
C LEU A 22 6.78 3.44 5.06
N GLY A 23 7.17 2.16 5.00
CA GLY A 23 8.17 1.62 5.90
C GLY A 23 7.59 0.76 6.98
N GLY A 24 8.48 0.31 7.89
CA GLY A 24 8.10 -0.60 8.96
C GLY A 24 8.29 -2.05 8.54
N ASP A 25 8.32 -2.94 9.52
CA ASP A 25 8.47 -4.37 9.26
C ASP A 25 7.16 -5.03 8.86
N TRP A 26 6.04 -4.42 9.25
CA TRP A 26 4.71 -4.93 8.98
C TRP A 26 3.84 -3.80 8.43
N HIS A 27 2.87 -4.15 7.59
CA HIS A 27 1.91 -3.15 7.12
C HIS A 27 1.19 -2.48 8.30
N MET A 28 1.00 -3.20 9.41
CA MET A 28 0.32 -2.63 10.56
C MET A 28 1.09 -1.46 11.16
N ASP A 29 2.41 -1.42 11.00
CA ASP A 29 3.20 -0.27 11.47
C ASP A 29 2.77 1.01 10.76
N ALA A 30 2.69 0.97 9.44
CA ALA A 30 2.24 2.12 8.65
C ALA A 30 0.75 2.41 8.90
N ASN A 31 -0.05 1.36 9.05
CA ASN A 31 -1.47 1.49 9.36
C ASN A 31 -1.68 2.25 10.67
N THR A 32 -0.88 1.91 11.68
CA THR A 32 -0.98 2.55 12.99
C THR A 32 -0.63 4.03 12.90
N VAL A 33 0.38 4.38 12.10
CA VAL A 33 0.76 5.78 11.91
C VAL A 33 -0.42 6.57 11.35
N LEU A 34 -1.04 6.07 10.29
CA LEU A 34 -2.15 6.77 9.67
C LEU A 34 -3.39 6.81 10.56
N PHE A 35 -3.68 5.71 11.23
CA PHE A 35 -4.82 5.64 12.14
C PHE A 35 -4.65 6.64 13.28
N SER A 36 -3.45 6.75 13.84
CA SER A 36 -3.16 7.71 14.91
C SER A 36 -3.25 9.14 14.40
N ASP A 37 -3.05 9.35 13.11
CA ASP A 37 -3.10 10.68 12.50
C ASP A 37 -4.50 11.05 12.04
N GLY A 38 -5.50 10.23 12.34
CA GLY A 38 -6.89 10.56 12.05
C GLY A 38 -7.52 9.81 10.89
N SER A 39 -6.82 8.84 10.30
CA SER A 39 -7.41 8.05 9.22
C SER A 39 -8.43 7.06 9.76
N GLU A 40 -9.45 6.78 8.97
CA GLU A 40 -10.41 5.74 9.29
C GLU A 40 -9.95 4.42 8.67
N GLN A 41 -10.05 3.35 9.45
CA GLN A 41 -9.54 2.05 9.01
C GLN A 41 -10.13 1.59 7.68
N LYS A 42 -11.39 1.88 7.43
CA LYS A 42 -12.07 1.46 6.19
C LYS A 42 -11.43 2.04 4.93
N ASN A 43 -10.65 3.10 5.07
CA ASN A 43 -10.00 3.78 3.94
C ASN A 43 -8.53 3.39 3.79
N LEU A 44 -8.00 2.55 4.68
CA LEU A 44 -6.60 2.19 4.69
C LEU A 44 -6.37 0.87 3.94
N TRP A 45 -5.49 0.91 2.94
CA TRP A 45 -5.20 -0.26 2.11
C TRP A 45 -3.69 -0.47 2.00
N GLY A 46 -3.28 -1.71 2.17
CA GLY A 46 -1.86 -2.06 2.15
C GLY A 46 -1.35 -2.41 0.76
N PHE A 47 -0.10 -2.08 0.54
CA PHE A 47 0.58 -2.38 -0.72
C PHE A 47 2.07 -2.55 -0.46
N ASN A 48 2.78 -3.03 -1.47
CA ASN A 48 4.24 -3.17 -1.42
C ASN A 48 4.85 -2.48 -2.62
N ILE A 49 5.99 -1.85 -2.42
CA ILE A 49 6.76 -1.23 -3.50
C ILE A 49 8.04 -2.03 -3.67
N TYR A 50 8.36 -2.40 -4.91
CA TYR A 50 9.60 -3.12 -5.23
C TYR A 50 10.60 -2.14 -5.85
N LEU A 51 11.63 -1.84 -5.10
CA LEU A 51 12.70 -0.96 -5.58
C LEU A 51 13.48 -1.68 -6.67
N GLY A 52 13.90 -0.93 -7.68
CA GLY A 52 14.61 -1.52 -8.79
C GLY A 52 13.72 -2.05 -9.90
N LYS A 53 12.41 -1.97 -9.71
CA LYS A 53 11.43 -2.29 -10.75
C LYS A 53 10.65 -1.04 -11.10
N SER A 54 9.92 -1.09 -12.20
CA SER A 54 9.17 0.08 -12.64
C SER A 54 7.82 -0.35 -13.21
N GLY A 55 6.89 0.61 -13.28
CA GLY A 55 5.55 0.35 -13.78
C GLY A 55 4.80 -0.62 -12.89
N ASP A 56 3.99 -1.45 -13.49
CA ASP A 56 3.14 -2.38 -12.74
C ASP A 56 3.92 -3.41 -11.95
N GLU A 57 5.18 -3.67 -12.31
CA GLU A 57 6.01 -4.60 -11.57
C GLU A 57 6.55 -4.01 -10.28
N ALA A 58 6.49 -2.70 -10.13
CA ALA A 58 7.03 -2.02 -8.97
C ALA A 58 6.03 -1.96 -7.81
N ILE A 59 4.77 -2.31 -8.02
CA ILE A 59 3.75 -2.21 -6.99
C ILE A 59 2.95 -3.50 -6.90
N GLU A 60 2.65 -3.90 -5.66
CA GLU A 60 1.85 -5.08 -5.39
C GLU A 60 0.78 -4.70 -4.37
N TYR A 61 -0.47 -5.06 -4.64
CA TYR A 61 -1.61 -4.67 -3.81
C TYR A 61 -1.99 -5.78 -2.84
N GLU A 62 -1.04 -6.20 -2.02
CA GLU A 62 -1.23 -7.34 -1.14
C GLU A 62 -0.82 -7.03 0.29
N SER A 63 -1.70 -7.35 1.24
CA SER A 63 -1.43 -7.22 2.67
C SER A 63 -2.52 -7.89 3.46
N ILE A 64 -2.17 -8.39 4.65
CA ILE A 64 -3.17 -8.96 5.56
C ILE A 64 -4.21 -7.91 5.95
N ILE A 65 -3.82 -6.63 6.05
CA ILE A 65 -4.79 -5.60 6.43
C ILE A 65 -5.87 -5.39 5.39
N ASN A 66 -5.70 -5.94 4.19
CA ASN A 66 -6.70 -5.83 3.13
C ASN A 66 -7.83 -6.85 3.28
N ILE A 67 -7.70 -7.81 4.18
CA ILE A 67 -8.74 -8.82 4.40
C ILE A 67 -9.89 -8.17 5.15
N ARG A 68 -10.96 -7.87 4.43
CA ARG A 68 -12.15 -7.17 4.97
C ARG A 68 -13.41 -7.69 4.29
N PRO A 69 -13.95 -8.82 4.76
CA PRO A 69 -15.16 -9.37 4.13
C PRO A 69 -16.34 -8.40 4.15
N ALA A 70 -16.44 -7.55 5.19
CA ALA A 70 -17.51 -6.56 5.27
C ALA A 70 -17.41 -5.50 4.17
N GLN A 71 -16.25 -5.36 3.54
CA GLN A 71 -16.04 -4.43 2.42
C GLN A 71 -15.87 -5.19 1.12
N ASN A 72 -16.30 -6.44 1.07
CA ASN A 72 -16.21 -7.30 -0.11
C ASN A 72 -14.77 -7.60 -0.56
N ASN A 73 -13.81 -7.53 0.37
CA ASN A 73 -12.43 -7.88 0.07
C ASN A 73 -12.05 -9.05 0.97
N ARG A 74 -12.17 -10.27 0.44
CA ARG A 74 -11.99 -11.48 1.24
C ARG A 74 -10.55 -11.97 1.30
N GLY A 75 -9.75 -11.64 0.29
CA GLY A 75 -8.36 -12.05 0.24
C GLY A 75 -7.42 -10.93 0.61
N ARG A 76 -6.11 -11.21 0.54
CA ARG A 76 -5.09 -10.22 0.86
C ARG A 76 -4.86 -9.23 -0.28
N VAL A 77 -5.24 -9.58 -1.50
CA VAL A 77 -5.11 -8.71 -2.65
C VAL A 77 -6.31 -7.78 -2.70
N ILE A 78 -6.08 -6.52 -3.03
CA ILE A 78 -7.18 -5.57 -3.22
C ILE A 78 -7.94 -5.99 -4.48
N GLU A 79 -9.21 -6.35 -4.31
CA GLU A 79 -10.02 -6.90 -5.40
C GLU A 79 -10.70 -5.84 -6.24
N ASP A 80 -11.05 -4.70 -5.65
CA ASP A 80 -11.75 -3.63 -6.33
C ASP A 80 -10.77 -2.83 -7.18
N GLU A 81 -11.00 -2.82 -8.48
CA GLU A 81 -10.14 -2.11 -9.42
C GLU A 81 -10.06 -0.62 -9.16
N ARG A 82 -11.14 -0.03 -8.67
CA ARG A 82 -11.14 1.40 -8.37
C ARG A 82 -10.25 1.71 -7.17
N VAL A 83 -10.27 0.84 -6.16
CA VAL A 83 -9.39 1.00 -5.00
C VAL A 83 -7.94 0.86 -5.44
N ARG A 84 -7.63 -0.16 -6.26
CA ARG A 84 -6.27 -0.32 -6.78
C ARG A 84 -5.81 0.91 -7.54
N SER A 85 -6.68 1.46 -8.37
CA SER A 85 -6.35 2.67 -9.14
C SER A 85 -6.07 3.85 -8.23
N GLN A 86 -6.85 4.00 -7.17
CA GLN A 86 -6.63 5.08 -6.21
C GLN A 86 -5.30 4.91 -5.47
N VAL A 87 -5.00 3.69 -5.05
CA VAL A 87 -3.72 3.41 -4.39
C VAL A 87 -2.58 3.68 -5.36
N ARG A 88 -2.69 3.20 -6.59
CA ARG A 88 -1.67 3.41 -7.60
C ARG A 88 -1.41 4.90 -7.86
N SER A 89 -2.47 5.68 -7.96
CA SER A 89 -2.35 7.12 -8.20
C SER A 89 -1.62 7.81 -7.06
N LEU A 90 -1.90 7.42 -5.82
CA LEU A 90 -1.22 8.00 -4.67
C LEU A 90 0.25 7.61 -4.65
N VAL A 91 0.56 6.36 -4.94
CA VAL A 91 1.94 5.92 -4.99
C VAL A 91 2.69 6.64 -6.09
N ALA A 92 2.06 6.80 -7.25
CA ALA A 92 2.68 7.54 -8.36
C ALA A 92 2.98 8.98 -7.99
N GLN A 93 2.10 9.59 -7.22
CA GLN A 93 2.26 10.98 -6.79
C GLN A 93 3.43 11.14 -5.82
N PHE A 94 3.54 10.23 -4.85
CA PHE A 94 4.54 10.34 -3.79
C PHE A 94 5.86 9.66 -4.12
N VAL A 95 5.86 8.73 -5.07
CA VAL A 95 7.07 8.00 -5.47
C VAL A 95 7.15 7.99 -7.00
N PRO A 96 7.37 9.17 -7.61
CA PRO A 96 7.33 9.27 -9.08
C PRO A 96 8.40 8.46 -9.80
N GLU A 97 9.49 8.12 -9.11
CA GLU A 97 10.58 7.36 -9.74
C GLU A 97 10.18 5.93 -10.11
N LEU A 98 9.05 5.43 -9.61
CA LEU A 98 8.58 4.09 -9.97
C LEU A 98 8.00 4.02 -11.38
N GLY A 99 7.67 5.15 -11.98
CA GLY A 99 7.16 5.16 -13.34
C GLY A 99 5.74 4.63 -13.48
N LEU A 100 4.93 4.79 -12.45
CA LEU A 100 3.53 4.33 -12.47
C LEU A 100 2.64 5.24 -13.31
#